data_cd7fbd367a482a59b5a67d37aecfbdb2
#
_entry.id   cd7fbd367a482a59b5a67d37aecfbdb2
#
_cell.length_a   1.000
_cell.length_b   1.000
_cell.length_c   1.000
_cell.angle_alpha   90.00
_cell.angle_beta   90.00
_cell.angle_gamma   90.00
#
_symmetry.space_group_name_H-M   'P 1'
#
loop_
_entity.id
_entity.type
_entity.pdbx_description
1 polymer ?
#
loop_
_entity_poly.entity_id
_entity_poly.type
_entity_poly.pdbx_seq_one_letter_code
_entity_poly.pdbx_strand_id
1 'polypeptide(L)'
;TGGNVQPFRIVVVKNPEQKLKIGNWYNEEWQKYIAPSRAALPKMPEADRISHGKTIKAGDYLAGHMHEVPALLVFCFNPKYMAITDADLGRASVVGGGSVYPAVQNVMLACRKEGLGCVLTTLLCYKEAEIKSLLEIPGDWGTCAHIPIGYPVLKGHGPISRKSVNKLSYLDRWNNEI
;
A
#
# COMPACT_ATOMS: atom_id res chain seq x y z
N THR A 1 14.43 -12.12 1.71
CA THR A 1 14.75 -12.36 0.30
C THR A 1 15.57 -13.64 0.17
N GLY A 2 15.26 -14.48 -0.83
CA GLY A 2 16.03 -15.68 -1.11
C GLY A 2 17.50 -15.33 -1.33
N GLY A 3 18.43 -16.09 -0.70
CA GLY A 3 19.87 -15.83 -0.82
C GLY A 3 20.33 -14.43 -0.41
N ASN A 4 19.53 -13.68 0.36
CA ASN A 4 19.81 -12.31 0.77
C ASN A 4 20.08 -11.32 -0.39
N VAL A 5 19.47 -11.54 -1.54
CA VAL A 5 19.71 -10.73 -2.76
C VAL A 5 19.19 -9.30 -2.61
N GLN A 6 18.17 -9.08 -1.78
CA GLN A 6 17.57 -7.76 -1.50
C GLN A 6 17.16 -7.01 -2.79
N PRO A 7 16.21 -7.55 -3.59
CA PRO A 7 15.85 -7.05 -4.91
C PRO A 7 14.97 -5.78 -4.85
N PHE A 8 15.12 -4.98 -3.84
CA PHE A 8 14.35 -3.75 -3.66
C PHE A 8 15.24 -2.55 -3.38
N ARG A 9 14.71 -1.37 -3.68
CA ARG A 9 15.27 -0.06 -3.32
C ARG A 9 14.13 0.83 -2.87
N ILE A 10 14.44 1.89 -2.14
CA ILE A 10 13.47 2.87 -1.66
C ILE A 10 13.91 4.25 -2.11
N VAL A 11 13.05 4.92 -2.88
CA VAL A 11 13.23 6.35 -3.17
C VAL A 11 12.46 7.14 -2.13
N VAL A 12 13.16 8.03 -1.43
CA VAL A 12 12.56 8.92 -0.43
C VAL A 12 12.30 10.27 -1.10
N VAL A 13 11.04 10.54 -1.42
CA VAL A 13 10.62 11.76 -2.10
C VAL A 13 10.30 12.83 -1.05
N LYS A 14 11.08 13.89 -1.03
CA LYS A 14 10.89 15.08 -0.16
C LYS A 14 10.66 16.36 -0.97
N ASN A 15 11.04 16.36 -2.24
CA ASN A 15 10.88 17.52 -3.12
C ASN A 15 9.38 17.85 -3.28
N PRO A 16 8.94 19.09 -2.98
CA PRO A 16 7.54 19.49 -2.99
C PRO A 16 6.86 19.34 -4.36
N GLU A 17 7.58 19.68 -5.44
CA GLU A 17 7.03 19.60 -6.80
C GLU A 17 6.82 18.15 -7.24
N GLN A 18 7.76 17.26 -6.90
CA GLN A 18 7.60 15.82 -7.17
C GLN A 18 6.45 15.24 -6.35
N LYS A 19 6.34 15.60 -5.06
CA LYS A 19 5.21 15.16 -4.23
C LYS A 19 3.87 15.66 -4.76
N LEU A 20 3.81 16.90 -5.23
CA LEU A 20 2.60 17.46 -5.82
C LEU A 20 2.15 16.68 -7.06
N LYS A 21 3.08 16.38 -7.98
CA LYS A 21 2.78 15.56 -9.17
C LYS A 21 2.27 14.18 -8.79
N ILE A 22 2.96 13.50 -7.88
CA ILE A 22 2.57 12.15 -7.41
C ILE A 22 1.21 12.20 -6.70
N GLY A 23 0.97 13.22 -5.87
CA GLY A 23 -0.31 13.41 -5.19
C GLY A 23 -1.48 13.62 -6.15
N ASN A 24 -1.27 14.39 -7.22
CA ASN A 24 -2.28 14.59 -8.27
C ASN A 24 -2.61 13.27 -9.00
N TRP A 25 -1.59 12.48 -9.35
CA TRP A 25 -1.79 11.15 -9.96
C TRP A 25 -2.51 10.19 -8.98
N TYR A 26 -2.15 10.23 -7.71
CA TYR A 26 -2.84 9.43 -6.71
C TYR A 26 -4.31 9.79 -6.59
N ASN A 27 -4.64 11.08 -6.54
CA ASN A 27 -6.03 11.53 -6.49
C ASN A 27 -6.81 11.11 -7.74
N GLU A 28 -6.22 11.22 -8.92
CA GLU A 28 -6.83 10.75 -10.18
C GLU A 28 -7.20 9.26 -10.08
N GLU A 29 -6.26 8.41 -9.69
CA GLU A 29 -6.50 6.97 -9.59
C GLU A 29 -7.43 6.60 -8.42
N TRP A 30 -7.38 7.36 -7.32
CA TRP A 30 -8.32 7.19 -6.20
C TRP A 30 -9.77 7.43 -6.63
N GLN A 31 -10.05 8.50 -7.37
CA GLN A 31 -11.41 8.80 -7.82
C GLN A 31 -11.96 7.68 -8.72
N LYS A 32 -11.14 7.12 -9.61
CA LYS A 32 -11.52 5.98 -10.44
C LYS A 32 -11.78 4.72 -9.59
N TYR A 33 -10.87 4.41 -8.68
CA TYR A 33 -10.94 3.23 -7.83
C TYR A 33 -12.16 3.25 -6.89
N ILE A 34 -12.47 4.40 -6.29
CA ILE A 34 -13.51 4.49 -5.27
C ILE A 34 -14.93 4.68 -5.84
N ALA A 35 -15.05 5.06 -7.12
CA ALA A 35 -16.33 5.38 -7.74
C ALA A 35 -17.40 4.26 -7.59
N PRO A 36 -17.10 2.97 -7.83
CA PRO A 36 -18.08 1.90 -7.65
C PRO A 36 -18.55 1.75 -6.19
N SER A 37 -17.62 1.84 -5.22
CA SER A 37 -17.94 1.75 -3.80
C SER A 37 -18.78 2.93 -3.35
N ARG A 38 -18.49 4.12 -3.83
CA ARG A 38 -19.27 5.34 -3.56
C ARG A 38 -20.69 5.23 -4.10
N ALA A 39 -20.87 4.69 -5.30
CA ALA A 39 -22.19 4.47 -5.91
C ALA A 39 -23.00 3.38 -5.17
N ALA A 40 -22.33 2.40 -4.59
CA ALA A 40 -22.99 1.32 -3.83
C ALA A 40 -23.39 1.76 -2.40
N LEU A 41 -22.72 2.79 -1.85
CA LEU A 41 -22.88 3.20 -0.45
C LEU A 41 -24.34 3.46 -0.02
N PRO A 42 -25.19 4.16 -0.80
CA PRO A 42 -26.58 4.41 -0.42
C PRO A 42 -27.44 3.14 -0.32
N LYS A 43 -27.03 2.04 -0.95
CA LYS A 43 -27.75 0.77 -1.01
C LYS A 43 -27.34 -0.20 0.12
N MET A 44 -26.35 0.15 0.93
CA MET A 44 -25.86 -0.69 2.03
C MET A 44 -26.71 -0.56 3.28
N PRO A 45 -26.78 -1.61 4.13
CA PRO A 45 -27.32 -1.51 5.47
C PRO A 45 -26.64 -0.37 6.26
N GLU A 46 -27.38 0.24 7.20
CA GLU A 46 -26.92 1.46 7.89
C GLU A 46 -25.54 1.30 8.56
N ALA A 47 -25.32 0.22 9.28
CA ALA A 47 -24.04 -0.04 9.96
C ALA A 47 -22.86 -0.12 8.99
N ASP A 48 -23.05 -0.82 7.86
CA ASP A 48 -22.04 -0.96 6.81
C ASP A 48 -21.81 0.38 6.10
N ARG A 49 -22.88 1.12 5.82
CA ARG A 49 -22.82 2.45 5.21
C ARG A 49 -22.00 3.43 6.05
N ILE A 50 -22.19 3.43 7.37
CA ILE A 50 -21.42 4.27 8.29
C ILE A 50 -19.94 3.87 8.26
N SER A 51 -19.64 2.57 8.36
CA SER A 51 -18.27 2.05 8.36
C SER A 51 -17.54 2.35 7.05
N HIS A 52 -18.15 1.99 5.92
CA HIS A 52 -17.60 2.25 4.58
C HIS A 52 -17.46 3.75 4.29
N GLY A 53 -18.45 4.55 4.72
CA GLY A 53 -18.39 6.01 4.57
C GLY A 53 -17.19 6.63 5.30
N LYS A 54 -16.85 6.16 6.50
CA LYS A 54 -15.64 6.59 7.22
C LYS A 54 -14.37 6.24 6.45
N THR A 55 -14.30 5.03 5.88
CA THR A 55 -13.16 4.56 5.10
C THR A 55 -12.99 5.40 3.82
N ILE A 56 -14.09 5.67 3.10
CA ILE A 56 -14.08 6.53 1.91
C ILE A 56 -13.59 7.93 2.27
N LYS A 57 -14.13 8.52 3.34
CA LYS A 57 -13.73 9.86 3.81
C LYS A 57 -12.22 9.93 4.15
N ALA A 58 -11.69 8.91 4.79
CA ALA A 58 -10.25 8.83 5.10
C ALA A 58 -9.40 8.74 3.83
N GLY A 59 -9.84 7.94 2.84
CA GLY A 59 -9.17 7.85 1.54
C GLY A 59 -9.25 9.15 0.73
N ASP A 60 -10.40 9.83 0.74
CA ASP A 60 -10.58 11.14 0.12
C ASP A 60 -9.62 12.18 0.72
N TYR A 61 -9.48 12.15 2.04
CA TYR A 61 -8.54 13.04 2.72
C TYR A 61 -7.10 12.77 2.27
N LEU A 62 -6.66 11.51 2.26
CA LEU A 62 -5.34 11.16 1.77
C LEU A 62 -5.14 11.58 0.31
N ALA A 63 -6.14 11.36 -0.54
CA ALA A 63 -6.07 11.70 -1.96
C ALA A 63 -5.92 13.22 -2.19
N GLY A 64 -6.59 14.03 -1.38
CA GLY A 64 -6.47 15.48 -1.47
C GLY A 64 -5.18 16.05 -0.86
N HIS A 65 -4.54 15.33 0.08
CA HIS A 65 -3.46 15.86 0.92
C HIS A 65 -2.15 15.06 0.85
N MET A 66 -2.05 14.07 -0.05
CA MET A 66 -0.83 13.22 -0.16
C MET A 66 0.44 14.04 -0.40
N HIS A 67 0.35 15.14 -1.12
CA HIS A 67 1.50 16.02 -1.42
C HIS A 67 2.00 16.82 -0.21
N GLU A 68 1.19 16.95 0.85
CA GLU A 68 1.52 17.72 2.06
C GLU A 68 2.40 16.93 3.04
N VAL A 69 2.49 15.59 2.90
CA VAL A 69 3.27 14.78 3.82
C VAL A 69 4.76 15.18 3.79
N PRO A 70 5.48 15.11 4.92
CA PRO A 70 6.91 15.40 4.96
C PRO A 70 7.74 14.57 4.00
N ALA A 71 7.42 13.28 3.87
CA ALA A 71 8.10 12.34 2.98
C ALA A 71 7.13 11.32 2.38
N LEU A 72 7.40 10.91 1.14
CA LEU A 72 6.75 9.79 0.47
C LEU A 72 7.81 8.76 0.10
N LEU A 73 7.66 7.53 0.58
CA LEU A 73 8.53 6.42 0.18
C LEU A 73 7.94 5.71 -1.03
N VAL A 74 8.77 5.50 -2.05
CA VAL A 74 8.45 4.69 -3.23
C VAL A 74 9.32 3.45 -3.19
N PHE A 75 8.69 2.29 -2.95
CA PHE A 75 9.37 0.99 -3.00
C PHE A 75 9.47 0.51 -4.44
N CYS A 76 10.70 0.31 -4.87
CA CYS A 76 11.04 -0.23 -6.19
C CYS A 76 11.55 -1.66 -6.03
N PHE A 77 11.33 -2.47 -7.06
CA PHE A 77 11.82 -3.85 -7.10
C PHE A 77 12.39 -4.19 -8.47
N ASN A 78 13.34 -5.13 -8.49
CA ASN A 78 13.86 -5.65 -9.75
C ASN A 78 13.47 -7.13 -9.90
N PRO A 79 12.56 -7.47 -10.84
CA PRO A 79 12.06 -8.83 -11.01
C PRO A 79 13.13 -9.85 -11.42
N LYS A 80 14.24 -9.41 -12.03
CA LYS A 80 15.35 -10.31 -12.41
C LYS A 80 16.03 -10.98 -11.22
N TYR A 81 15.94 -10.35 -10.04
CA TYR A 81 16.57 -10.83 -8.82
C TYR A 81 15.57 -11.48 -7.86
N MET A 82 14.33 -11.70 -8.30
CA MET A 82 13.27 -12.28 -7.48
C MET A 82 13.03 -13.74 -7.87
N ALA A 83 13.04 -14.63 -6.88
CA ALA A 83 12.60 -16.01 -7.08
C ALA A 83 11.05 -16.05 -7.03
N ILE A 84 10.42 -16.12 -8.18
CA ILE A 84 8.95 -16.18 -8.31
C ILE A 84 8.56 -17.63 -8.59
N THR A 85 8.54 -18.45 -7.54
CA THR A 85 8.35 -19.90 -7.64
C THR A 85 6.92 -20.34 -7.96
N ASP A 86 5.98 -19.41 -8.01
CA ASP A 86 4.57 -19.65 -8.33
C ASP A 86 4.11 -19.02 -9.66
N ALA A 87 5.06 -18.67 -10.54
CA ALA A 87 4.76 -18.01 -11.81
C ALA A 87 3.88 -18.89 -12.74
N ASP A 88 4.11 -20.22 -12.74
CA ASP A 88 3.50 -21.16 -13.68
C ASP A 88 2.28 -21.92 -13.10
N LEU A 89 1.73 -21.45 -11.96
CA LEU A 89 0.64 -22.17 -11.28
C LEU A 89 -0.79 -21.86 -11.80
N GLY A 90 -0.93 -21.15 -12.91
CA GLY A 90 -2.23 -20.81 -13.49
C GLY A 90 -3.12 -19.90 -12.63
N ARG A 91 -2.56 -19.23 -11.64
CA ARG A 91 -3.19 -18.20 -10.78
C ARG A 91 -2.31 -16.96 -10.66
N ALA A 92 -2.87 -15.87 -10.12
CA ALA A 92 -2.04 -14.71 -9.81
C ALA A 92 -0.88 -15.09 -8.86
N SER A 93 0.34 -14.67 -9.23
CA SER A 93 1.52 -14.86 -8.39
C SER A 93 1.45 -13.96 -7.15
N VAL A 94 1.80 -14.52 -6.00
CA VAL A 94 1.94 -13.76 -4.74
C VAL A 94 3.35 -13.91 -4.13
N VAL A 95 4.12 -14.93 -4.58
CA VAL A 95 5.44 -15.24 -4.02
C VAL A 95 6.46 -14.14 -4.33
N GLY A 96 6.37 -13.50 -5.49
CA GLY A 96 7.23 -12.37 -5.84
C GLY A 96 7.21 -11.26 -4.78
N GLY A 97 6.02 -10.96 -4.23
CA GLY A 97 5.86 -9.98 -3.15
C GLY A 97 6.60 -10.34 -1.86
N GLY A 98 6.87 -11.62 -1.61
CA GLY A 98 7.57 -12.09 -0.42
C GLY A 98 9.00 -11.55 -0.27
N SER A 99 9.63 -11.11 -1.36
CA SER A 99 10.96 -10.49 -1.32
C SER A 99 10.94 -8.97 -1.04
N VAL A 100 9.77 -8.33 -1.06
CA VAL A 100 9.64 -6.86 -0.93
C VAL A 100 8.74 -6.47 0.23
N TYR A 101 7.53 -7.03 0.32
CA TYR A 101 6.54 -6.61 1.32
C TYR A 101 6.93 -6.82 2.79
N PRO A 102 7.77 -7.80 3.17
CA PRO A 102 8.32 -7.84 4.53
C PRO A 102 9.15 -6.60 4.89
N ALA A 103 9.92 -6.04 3.91
CA ALA A 103 10.64 -4.79 4.14
C ALA A 103 9.68 -3.59 4.26
N VAL A 104 8.62 -3.55 3.44
CA VAL A 104 7.55 -2.56 3.56
C VAL A 104 6.91 -2.61 4.95
N GLN A 105 6.55 -3.80 5.43
CA GLN A 105 5.95 -3.98 6.75
C GLN A 105 6.91 -3.54 7.87
N ASN A 106 8.19 -3.87 7.77
CA ASN A 106 9.19 -3.45 8.76
C ASN A 106 9.33 -1.93 8.82
N VAL A 107 9.29 -1.23 7.68
CA VAL A 107 9.28 0.24 7.64
C VAL A 107 8.03 0.79 8.33
N MET A 108 6.85 0.21 8.08
CA MET A 108 5.62 0.65 8.74
C MET A 108 5.64 0.43 10.25
N LEU A 109 6.22 -0.67 10.72
CA LEU A 109 6.42 -0.93 12.15
C LEU A 109 7.43 0.04 12.76
N ALA A 110 8.52 0.34 12.06
CA ALA A 110 9.49 1.34 12.48
C ALA A 110 8.86 2.73 12.58
N CYS A 111 8.05 3.15 11.59
CA CYS A 111 7.27 4.39 11.69
C CYS A 111 6.42 4.43 12.96
N ARG A 112 5.73 3.34 13.28
CA ARG A 112 4.91 3.26 14.49
C ARG A 112 5.76 3.39 15.76
N LYS A 113 6.93 2.76 15.80
CA LYS A 113 7.87 2.86 16.92
C LYS A 113 8.36 4.30 17.13
N GLU A 114 8.63 5.01 16.03
CA GLU A 114 9.11 6.40 16.04
C GLU A 114 7.98 7.45 16.18
N GLY A 115 6.74 7.03 16.45
CA GLY A 115 5.59 7.93 16.59
C GLY A 115 5.10 8.54 15.28
N LEU A 116 5.51 7.99 14.14
CA LEU A 116 5.07 8.44 12.82
C LEU A 116 3.80 7.72 12.37
N GLY A 117 2.96 8.45 11.63
CA GLY A 117 1.84 7.90 10.87
C GLY A 117 2.30 7.51 9.45
N CYS A 118 1.78 6.40 8.95
CA CYS A 118 2.01 5.97 7.58
C CYS A 118 0.85 5.10 7.08
N VAL A 119 0.72 4.98 5.77
CA VAL A 119 -0.24 4.08 5.13
C VAL A 119 0.36 3.52 3.85
N LEU A 120 0.15 2.22 3.61
CA LEU A 120 0.52 1.58 2.34
C LEU A 120 -0.56 1.84 1.29
N THR A 121 -0.16 2.30 0.12
CA THR A 121 -1.00 2.30 -1.08
C THR A 121 -0.29 1.68 -2.27
N THR A 122 -1.05 1.04 -3.15
CA THR A 122 -0.59 0.45 -4.41
C THR A 122 -1.24 1.09 -5.64
N LEU A 123 -2.15 2.05 -5.45
CA LEU A 123 -2.87 2.70 -6.57
C LEU A 123 -1.93 3.40 -7.55
N LEU A 124 -0.82 3.92 -7.07
CA LEU A 124 0.19 4.57 -7.91
C LEU A 124 0.92 3.60 -8.85
N CYS A 125 0.74 2.28 -8.72
CA CYS A 125 1.21 1.33 -9.72
C CYS A 125 0.52 1.53 -11.08
N TYR A 126 -0.67 2.12 -11.12
CA TYR A 126 -1.31 2.55 -12.37
C TYR A 126 -0.60 3.71 -13.08
N LYS A 127 0.28 4.42 -12.37
CA LYS A 127 1.11 5.53 -12.87
C LYS A 127 2.60 5.19 -12.78
N GLU A 128 2.94 3.90 -12.87
CA GLU A 128 4.33 3.44 -12.73
C GLU A 128 5.26 4.10 -13.74
N ALA A 129 4.85 4.23 -15.01
CA ALA A 129 5.67 4.83 -16.05
C ALA A 129 6.01 6.30 -15.76
N GLU A 130 5.00 7.07 -15.34
CA GLU A 130 5.15 8.48 -14.99
C GLU A 130 6.03 8.66 -13.74
N ILE A 131 5.84 7.81 -12.73
CA ILE A 131 6.65 7.83 -11.49
C ILE A 131 8.10 7.48 -11.80
N LYS A 132 8.34 6.46 -12.60
CA LYS A 132 9.69 6.07 -13.03
C LYS A 132 10.37 7.20 -13.76
N SER A 133 9.68 7.85 -14.69
CA SER A 133 10.22 9.01 -15.42
C SER A 133 10.51 10.19 -14.48
N LEU A 134 9.59 10.51 -13.56
CA LEU A 134 9.75 11.63 -12.62
C LEU A 134 10.91 11.43 -11.65
N LEU A 135 11.12 10.19 -11.20
CA LEU A 135 12.10 9.83 -10.16
C LEU A 135 13.38 9.21 -10.74
N GLU A 136 13.52 9.17 -12.07
CA GLU A 136 14.67 8.60 -12.80
C GLU A 136 14.95 7.14 -12.42
N ILE A 137 13.89 6.36 -12.17
CA ILE A 137 13.98 4.94 -11.83
C ILE A 137 14.33 4.16 -13.10
N PRO A 138 15.38 3.30 -13.09
CA PRO A 138 15.77 2.54 -14.27
C PRO A 138 14.67 1.68 -14.88
N GLY A 139 14.71 1.46 -16.18
CA GLY A 139 13.66 0.77 -16.95
C GLY A 139 13.38 -0.67 -16.49
N ASP A 140 14.39 -1.38 -15.99
CA ASP A 140 14.29 -2.75 -15.49
C ASP A 140 13.78 -2.87 -14.03
N TRP A 141 13.48 -1.75 -13.37
CA TRP A 141 12.85 -1.71 -12.06
C TRP A 141 11.37 -1.38 -12.19
N GLY A 142 10.54 -1.98 -11.32
CA GLY A 142 9.14 -1.63 -11.12
C GLY A 142 8.92 -0.94 -9.77
N THR A 143 7.71 -0.42 -9.56
CA THR A 143 7.24 0.11 -8.27
C THR A 143 6.13 -0.77 -7.71
N CYS A 144 6.04 -0.92 -6.37
CA CYS A 144 5.05 -1.81 -5.77
C CYS A 144 4.30 -1.23 -4.56
N ALA A 145 4.94 -0.34 -3.82
CA ALA A 145 4.36 0.24 -2.62
C ALA A 145 4.76 1.70 -2.48
N HIS A 146 3.79 2.52 -2.11
CA HIS A 146 3.96 3.96 -1.91
C HIS A 146 3.47 4.27 -0.49
N ILE A 147 4.32 4.89 0.33
CA ILE A 147 4.05 5.09 1.76
C ILE A 147 4.26 6.57 2.09
N PRO A 148 3.19 7.36 2.14
CA PRO A 148 3.25 8.69 2.76
C PRO A 148 3.53 8.55 4.26
N ILE A 149 4.44 9.39 4.76
CA ILE A 149 4.89 9.39 6.16
C ILE A 149 4.80 10.81 6.72
N GLY A 150 4.26 10.92 7.92
CA GLY A 150 4.17 12.20 8.64
C GLY A 150 3.85 11.99 10.12
N TYR A 151 3.84 13.07 10.88
CA TYR A 151 3.37 13.03 12.25
C TYR A 151 1.84 13.00 12.28
N PRO A 152 1.21 12.07 13.01
CA PRO A 152 -0.24 12.01 13.10
C PRO A 152 -0.79 13.21 13.88
N VAL A 153 -1.85 13.83 13.35
CA VAL A 153 -2.52 14.99 14.00
C VAL A 153 -3.24 14.57 15.29
N LEU A 154 -3.72 13.33 15.33
CA LEU A 154 -4.39 12.74 16.50
C LEU A 154 -3.53 11.59 17.04
N LYS A 155 -3.91 11.02 18.22
CA LYS A 155 -3.20 9.90 18.87
C LYS A 155 -3.09 8.59 18.05
N GLY A 156 -3.27 8.65 16.75
CA GLY A 156 -3.16 7.54 15.81
C GLY A 156 -4.52 7.10 15.26
N HIS A 157 -4.53 5.95 14.61
CA HIS A 157 -5.75 5.36 14.06
C HIS A 157 -6.66 4.85 15.18
N GLY A 158 -7.96 4.89 14.94
CA GLY A 158 -8.95 4.27 15.82
C GLY A 158 -8.80 2.75 15.91
N PRO A 159 -9.67 2.08 16.68
CA PRO A 159 -9.62 0.63 16.82
C PRO A 159 -9.80 -0.05 15.46
N ILE A 160 -9.01 -1.09 15.22
CA ILE A 160 -9.08 -1.91 14.02
C ILE A 160 -9.86 -3.19 14.31
N SER A 161 -10.73 -3.59 13.39
CA SER A 161 -11.38 -4.89 13.44
C SER A 161 -10.52 -5.96 12.76
N ARG A 162 -10.36 -7.10 13.39
CA ARG A 162 -9.67 -8.29 12.86
C ARG A 162 -10.48 -9.54 13.20
N LYS A 163 -10.45 -10.52 12.31
CA LYS A 163 -10.94 -11.85 12.64
C LYS A 163 -10.09 -12.45 13.74
N SER A 164 -10.69 -13.26 14.61
CA SER A 164 -9.93 -14.01 15.63
C SER A 164 -8.99 -15.03 14.99
N VAL A 165 -7.93 -15.41 15.69
CA VAL A 165 -6.93 -16.35 15.17
C VAL A 165 -7.53 -17.66 14.74
N ASN A 166 -8.43 -18.23 15.54
CA ASN A 166 -9.13 -19.48 15.22
C ASN A 166 -10.03 -19.43 13.97
N LYS A 167 -10.39 -18.23 13.48
CA LYS A 167 -11.06 -18.06 12.18
C LYS A 167 -10.10 -17.92 11.00
N LEU A 168 -8.82 -17.84 11.25
CA LEU A 168 -7.77 -17.61 10.26
C LEU A 168 -6.74 -18.73 10.22
N SER A 169 -6.85 -19.70 11.14
CA SER A 169 -5.82 -20.75 11.30
C SER A 169 -6.50 -22.10 11.50
N TYR A 170 -5.86 -23.13 10.97
CA TYR A 170 -6.29 -24.52 11.07
C TYR A 170 -5.14 -25.39 11.52
N LEU A 171 -5.42 -26.48 12.24
CA LEU A 171 -4.42 -27.44 12.68
C LEU A 171 -4.27 -28.54 11.61
N ASP A 172 -3.06 -28.77 11.16
CA ASP A 172 -2.62 -29.80 10.23
C ASP A 172 -3.29 -29.78 8.84
N ARG A 173 -4.58 -29.52 8.73
CA ARG A 173 -5.33 -29.50 7.46
C ARG A 173 -6.40 -28.42 7.45
N TRP A 174 -6.81 -28.01 6.25
CA TRP A 174 -7.87 -27.03 6.06
C TRP A 174 -9.18 -27.46 6.74
N ASN A 175 -9.88 -26.54 7.38
CA ASN A 175 -11.11 -26.73 8.17
C ASN A 175 -10.98 -27.60 9.43
N ASN A 176 -9.78 -27.91 9.88
CA ASN A 176 -9.55 -28.51 11.19
C ASN A 176 -9.28 -27.39 12.19
N GLU A 177 -10.23 -27.08 13.06
CA GLU A 177 -10.15 -25.96 14.01
C GLU A 177 -9.02 -26.17 15.03
N ILE A 178 -8.41 -25.03 15.47
CA ILE A 178 -7.39 -24.99 16.54
C ILE A 178 -8.09 -24.95 17.91
#